data_7872c628f73ab7377086cdc22d268149
#
_entry.id   7872c628f73ab7377086cdc22d268149
#
_cell.length_a   1.000
_cell.length_b   1.000
_cell.length_c   1.000
_cell.angle_alpha   90.00
_cell.angle_beta   90.00
_cell.angle_gamma   90.00
#
_symmetry.space_group_name_H-M   'P 1'
#
loop_
_entity.id
_entity.type
_entity.pdbx_description
1 polymer ?
#
loop_
_entity_poly.entity_id
_entity_poly.type
_entity_poly.pdbx_seq_one_letter_code
_entity_poly.pdbx_strand_id
1 'polypeptide(L)'
;ENAYEECVDNFENSPWADRLYCYHAGLDEFVAELEEIEEQYDIIISNPPFYSEDYKTDDEQRDLARFADALPFDELVEAAYLLLSENGIFSVIIPYAAEENFIALAEQSLLFPLKITRVKGTPTTEIKRSLLAFTRVEQTPIIDELIIETARHQYTPEYIELTKEFYLKM
;
A
#
# COMPACT_ATOMS: atom_id res chain seq x y z
N GLU A 1 0.41 10.46 -18.50
CA GLU A 1 0.60 9.84 -19.84
C GLU A 1 1.97 9.15 -19.92
N ASN A 2 3.10 9.84 -19.74
CA ASN A 2 4.45 9.24 -19.86
C ASN A 2 4.68 8.04 -18.91
N ALA A 3 4.21 8.10 -17.65
CA ALA A 3 4.37 7.02 -16.69
C ALA A 3 3.57 5.76 -17.06
N TYR A 4 2.41 5.94 -17.70
CA TYR A 4 1.62 4.83 -18.22
C TYR A 4 2.33 4.13 -19.38
N GLU A 5 2.84 4.90 -20.35
CA GLU A 5 3.59 4.35 -21.49
C GLU A 5 4.81 3.56 -21.03
N GLU A 6 5.61 4.08 -20.08
CA GLU A 6 6.74 3.36 -19.50
C GLU A 6 6.31 2.08 -18.75
N CYS A 7 5.16 2.11 -18.08
CA CYS A 7 4.63 0.92 -17.39
C CYS A 7 4.22 -0.16 -18.40
N VAL A 8 3.52 0.21 -19.47
CA VAL A 8 3.14 -0.70 -20.55
C VAL A 8 4.38 -1.32 -21.18
N ASP A 9 5.37 -0.51 -21.57
CA ASP A 9 6.63 -0.99 -22.12
C ASP A 9 7.35 -1.99 -21.19
N ASN A 10 7.37 -1.72 -19.89
CA ASN A 10 7.96 -2.61 -18.91
C ASN A 10 7.20 -3.94 -18.80
N PHE A 11 5.87 -3.91 -18.84
CA PHE A 11 5.04 -5.11 -18.78
C PHE A 11 5.21 -5.97 -20.04
N GLU A 12 5.15 -5.35 -21.23
CA GLU A 12 5.30 -6.04 -22.50
C GLU A 12 6.70 -6.68 -22.68
N ASN A 13 7.75 -6.06 -22.13
CA ASN A 13 9.10 -6.59 -22.16
C ASN A 13 9.43 -7.56 -21.03
N SER A 14 8.49 -7.80 -20.10
CA SER A 14 8.69 -8.73 -18.99
C SER A 14 8.43 -10.19 -19.40
N PRO A 15 9.00 -11.17 -18.67
CA PRO A 15 8.66 -12.59 -18.87
C PRO A 15 7.19 -12.93 -18.54
N TRP A 16 6.43 -11.99 -18.05
CA TRP A 16 5.05 -12.16 -17.60
C TRP A 16 4.05 -11.29 -18.38
N ALA A 17 4.41 -10.85 -19.58
CA ALA A 17 3.58 -9.99 -20.44
C ALA A 17 2.19 -10.57 -20.70
N ASP A 18 2.04 -11.90 -20.69
CA ASP A 18 0.78 -12.62 -20.91
C ASP A 18 -0.24 -12.48 -19.76
N ARG A 19 0.16 -11.93 -18.63
CA ARG A 19 -0.66 -11.83 -17.40
C ARG A 19 -0.49 -10.51 -16.62
N LEU A 20 0.15 -9.52 -17.21
CA LEU A 20 0.29 -8.18 -16.67
C LEU A 20 -0.59 -7.22 -17.46
N TYR A 21 -1.41 -6.46 -16.75
CA TYR A 21 -2.33 -5.48 -17.32
C TYR A 21 -2.06 -4.13 -16.68
N CYS A 22 -2.01 -3.09 -17.49
CA CYS A 22 -1.83 -1.71 -17.03
C CYS A 22 -3.05 -0.89 -17.45
N TYR A 23 -3.67 -0.21 -16.50
CA TYR A 23 -4.84 0.62 -16.72
C TYR A 23 -4.48 2.09 -16.52
N HIS A 24 -5.00 2.95 -17.40
CA HIS A 24 -4.88 4.40 -17.29
C HIS A 24 -6.26 4.99 -17.03
N ALA A 25 -6.70 4.88 -15.79
CA ALA A 25 -8.01 5.32 -15.31
C ALA A 25 -7.89 5.94 -13.90
N GLY A 26 -8.87 6.75 -13.54
CA GLY A 26 -9.10 7.11 -12.14
C GLY A 26 -9.52 5.90 -11.33
N LEU A 27 -9.33 5.91 -10.01
CA LEU A 27 -9.69 4.77 -9.16
C LEU A 27 -11.20 4.50 -9.21
N ASP A 28 -12.01 5.55 -9.19
CA ASP A 28 -13.46 5.51 -9.28
C ASP A 28 -13.96 4.92 -10.63
N GLU A 29 -13.35 5.35 -11.72
CA GLU A 29 -13.65 4.81 -13.05
C GLU A 29 -13.28 3.32 -13.15
N PHE A 30 -12.11 2.95 -12.62
CA PHE A 30 -11.65 1.56 -12.60
C PHE A 30 -12.56 0.67 -11.76
N VAL A 31 -12.97 1.12 -10.57
CA VAL A 31 -13.92 0.39 -9.71
C VAL A 31 -15.24 0.18 -10.42
N ALA A 32 -15.82 1.24 -11.00
CA ALA A 32 -17.10 1.15 -11.68
C ALA A 32 -17.09 0.16 -12.87
N GLU A 33 -16.01 0.15 -13.65
CA GLU A 33 -15.84 -0.81 -14.77
C GLU A 33 -15.78 -2.26 -14.28
N LEU A 34 -15.05 -2.52 -13.19
CA LEU A 34 -14.90 -3.89 -12.67
C LEU A 34 -16.14 -4.38 -11.94
N GLU A 35 -16.91 -3.50 -11.28
CA GLU A 35 -18.20 -3.85 -10.70
C GLU A 35 -19.21 -4.28 -11.78
N GLU A 36 -19.22 -3.63 -12.95
CA GLU A 36 -20.10 -4.01 -14.06
C GLU A 36 -19.85 -5.44 -14.57
N ILE A 37 -18.62 -5.92 -14.48
CA ILE A 37 -18.23 -7.28 -14.93
C ILE A 37 -18.08 -8.27 -13.77
N GLU A 38 -18.39 -7.85 -12.54
CA GLU A 38 -18.28 -8.66 -11.31
C GLU A 38 -16.87 -9.24 -11.08
N GLU A 39 -15.81 -8.50 -11.50
CA GLU A 39 -14.43 -8.92 -11.31
C GLU A 39 -13.92 -8.53 -9.93
N GLN A 40 -13.27 -9.45 -9.22
CA GLN A 40 -12.70 -9.26 -7.90
C GLN A 40 -11.28 -9.80 -7.83
N TYR A 41 -10.51 -9.31 -6.85
CA TYR A 41 -9.11 -9.65 -6.63
C TYR A 41 -8.90 -10.39 -5.30
N ASP A 42 -8.10 -11.44 -5.33
CA ASP A 42 -7.69 -12.15 -4.11
C ASP A 42 -6.64 -11.38 -3.31
N ILE A 43 -5.87 -10.53 -3.99
CA ILE A 43 -4.84 -9.69 -3.35
C ILE A 43 -4.91 -8.29 -3.94
N ILE A 44 -5.06 -7.30 -3.07
CA ILE A 44 -4.92 -5.89 -3.40
C ILE A 44 -3.74 -5.33 -2.61
N ILE A 45 -2.79 -4.66 -3.28
CA ILE A 45 -1.62 -4.05 -2.64
C ILE A 45 -1.56 -2.58 -2.99
N SER A 46 -1.37 -1.73 -1.98
CA SER A 46 -1.26 -0.28 -2.18
C SER A 46 -0.11 0.32 -1.37
N ASN A 47 0.59 1.25 -1.99
CA ASN A 47 1.46 2.23 -1.34
C ASN A 47 0.93 3.61 -1.74
N PRO A 48 -0.17 4.07 -1.14
CA PRO A 48 -0.85 5.26 -1.58
C PRO A 48 0.02 6.51 -1.37
N PRO A 49 -0.11 7.53 -2.22
CA PRO A 49 0.49 8.82 -1.95
C PRO A 49 -0.18 9.41 -0.71
N PHE A 50 0.59 9.59 0.36
CA PHE A 50 0.12 10.22 1.59
C PHE A 50 0.92 11.48 1.84
N TYR A 51 0.21 12.56 2.11
CA TYR A 51 0.80 13.84 2.50
C TYR A 51 0.26 14.21 3.87
N SER A 52 1.14 14.24 4.88
CA SER A 52 0.83 14.91 6.14
C SER A 52 1.22 16.38 6.02
N GLU A 53 0.49 17.25 6.70
CA GLU A 53 0.81 18.68 6.78
C GLU A 53 2.23 18.97 7.31
N ASP A 54 2.85 18.00 7.99
CA ASP A 54 4.21 18.06 8.52
C ASP A 54 5.31 18.02 7.44
N TYR A 55 4.97 17.69 6.19
CA TYR A 55 5.90 17.65 5.05
C TYR A 55 5.70 18.79 4.07
N LYS A 56 5.32 19.97 4.56
CA LYS A 56 5.31 21.19 3.74
C LYS A 56 6.74 21.52 3.31
N THR A 57 6.91 21.67 1.99
CA THR A 57 8.15 22.17 1.42
C THR A 57 8.07 23.69 1.32
N ASP A 58 9.20 24.37 1.11
CA ASP A 58 9.22 25.84 0.86
C ASP A 58 8.58 26.22 -0.49
N ASP A 59 8.01 25.26 -1.24
CA ASP A 59 7.39 25.43 -2.54
C ASP A 59 5.88 25.14 -2.48
N GLU A 60 5.09 26.20 -2.26
CA GLU A 60 3.62 26.10 -2.15
C GLU A 60 2.95 25.50 -3.40
N GLN A 61 3.50 25.71 -4.61
CA GLN A 61 2.93 25.14 -5.83
C GLN A 61 3.13 23.62 -5.91
N ARG A 62 4.28 23.17 -5.41
CA ARG A 62 4.62 21.76 -5.35
C ARG A 62 3.80 21.03 -4.29
N ASP A 63 3.53 21.70 -3.18
CA ASP A 63 2.67 21.14 -2.12
C ASP A 63 1.20 21.08 -2.56
N LEU A 64 0.69 22.12 -3.24
CA LEU A 64 -0.66 22.13 -3.82
C LEU A 64 -0.84 21.03 -4.88
N ALA A 65 0.13 20.82 -5.76
CA ALA A 65 0.09 19.73 -6.73
C ALA A 65 0.05 18.35 -6.06
N ARG A 66 0.83 18.17 -5.00
CA ARG A 66 0.86 16.93 -4.22
C ARG A 66 -0.43 16.68 -3.45
N PHE A 67 -1.05 17.74 -2.90
CA PHE A 67 -2.37 17.61 -2.25
C PHE A 67 -3.48 17.26 -3.24
N ALA A 68 -3.41 17.75 -4.46
CA ALA A 68 -4.37 17.44 -5.51
C ALA A 68 -4.25 16.00 -6.04
N ASP A 69 -3.05 15.40 -5.92
CA ASP A 69 -2.75 14.03 -6.36
C ASP A 69 -2.85 12.99 -5.20
N ALA A 70 -3.19 13.44 -3.98
CA ALA A 70 -3.35 12.53 -2.86
C ALA A 70 -4.64 11.71 -3.01
N LEU A 71 -4.51 10.40 -2.94
CA LEU A 71 -5.66 9.50 -2.85
C LEU A 71 -6.18 9.51 -1.40
N PRO A 72 -7.42 9.98 -1.14
CA PRO A 72 -8.03 9.92 0.19
C PRO A 72 -8.12 8.48 0.69
N PHE A 73 -7.88 8.27 1.98
CA PHE A 73 -7.88 6.93 2.55
C PHE A 73 -9.25 6.27 2.56
N ASP A 74 -10.32 7.03 2.72
CA ASP A 74 -11.69 6.57 2.63
C ASP A 74 -12.02 6.04 1.23
N GLU A 75 -11.66 6.76 0.17
CA GLU A 75 -11.83 6.31 -1.21
C GLU A 75 -11.01 5.04 -1.50
N LEU A 76 -9.76 4.96 -1.02
CA LEU A 76 -8.92 3.78 -1.19
C LEU A 76 -9.52 2.55 -0.48
N VAL A 77 -10.02 2.74 0.73
CA VAL A 77 -10.60 1.65 1.54
C VAL A 77 -11.92 1.16 0.93
N GLU A 78 -12.77 2.09 0.47
CA GLU A 78 -14.02 1.76 -0.21
C GLU A 78 -13.75 0.98 -1.51
N ALA A 79 -12.83 1.46 -2.35
CA ALA A 79 -12.41 0.76 -3.56
C ALA A 79 -11.85 -0.64 -3.26
N ALA A 80 -11.00 -0.76 -2.24
CA ALA A 80 -10.47 -2.05 -1.82
C ALA A 80 -11.58 -3.00 -1.37
N TYR A 81 -12.58 -2.50 -0.62
CA TYR A 81 -13.73 -3.32 -0.22
C TYR A 81 -14.52 -3.80 -1.42
N LEU A 82 -14.85 -2.95 -2.38
CA LEU A 82 -15.65 -3.32 -3.54
C LEU A 82 -14.94 -4.37 -4.42
N LEU A 83 -13.64 -4.21 -4.63
CA LEU A 83 -12.85 -5.07 -5.51
C LEU A 83 -12.26 -6.32 -4.86
N LEU A 84 -12.27 -6.43 -3.52
CA LEU A 84 -11.69 -7.58 -2.82
C LEU A 84 -12.62 -8.79 -2.87
N SER A 85 -12.10 -9.97 -3.21
CA SER A 85 -12.84 -11.22 -3.11
C SER A 85 -13.17 -11.59 -1.65
N GLU A 86 -14.10 -12.52 -1.44
CA GLU A 86 -14.58 -12.91 -0.10
C GLU A 86 -13.43 -13.34 0.84
N ASN A 87 -12.44 -14.05 0.33
CA ASN A 87 -11.27 -14.52 1.08
C ASN A 87 -10.00 -13.72 0.75
N GLY A 88 -10.16 -12.57 0.10
CA GLY A 88 -9.06 -11.73 -0.34
C GLY A 88 -8.35 -11.01 0.79
N ILE A 89 -7.15 -10.51 0.51
CA ILE A 89 -6.32 -9.72 1.42
C ILE A 89 -6.00 -8.37 0.79
N PHE A 90 -6.37 -7.30 1.49
CA PHE A 90 -5.93 -5.95 1.17
C PHE A 90 -4.71 -5.57 2.00
N SER A 91 -3.58 -5.29 1.37
CA SER A 91 -2.32 -4.93 2.00
C SER A 91 -1.94 -3.50 1.66
N VAL A 92 -1.58 -2.71 2.68
CA VAL A 92 -1.22 -1.30 2.49
C VAL A 92 -0.03 -0.92 3.38
N ILE A 93 0.83 -0.02 2.87
CA ILE A 93 1.88 0.62 3.67
C ILE A 93 1.54 2.10 3.86
N ILE A 94 1.52 2.54 5.12
CA ILE A 94 1.19 3.93 5.49
C ILE A 94 2.15 4.48 6.55
N PRO A 95 2.21 5.81 6.78
CA PRO A 95 2.86 6.37 7.95
C PRO A 95 2.26 5.84 9.24
N TYR A 96 3.09 5.54 10.22
CA TYR A 96 2.61 5.08 11.54
C TYR A 96 1.63 6.06 12.20
N ALA A 97 1.85 7.37 12.03
CA ALA A 97 0.95 8.39 12.56
C ALA A 97 -0.49 8.30 12.02
N ALA A 98 -0.71 7.64 10.87
CA ALA A 98 -2.02 7.45 10.27
C ALA A 98 -2.65 6.08 10.60
N GLU A 99 -1.94 5.19 11.32
CA GLU A 99 -2.37 3.80 11.57
C GLU A 99 -3.77 3.70 12.18
N GLU A 100 -4.02 4.41 13.28
CA GLU A 100 -5.30 4.34 13.99
C GLU A 100 -6.46 4.86 13.12
N ASN A 101 -6.26 5.97 12.43
CA ASN A 101 -7.27 6.55 11.56
C ASN A 101 -7.58 5.63 10.37
N PHE A 102 -6.55 5.05 9.76
CA PHE A 102 -6.73 4.14 8.62
C PHE A 102 -7.48 2.87 9.03
N ILE A 103 -7.14 2.28 10.18
CA ILE A 103 -7.85 1.11 10.72
C ILE A 103 -9.32 1.45 10.97
N ALA A 104 -9.61 2.59 11.59
CA ALA A 104 -10.98 3.00 11.85
C ALA A 104 -11.80 3.20 10.56
N LEU A 105 -11.22 3.76 9.50
CA LEU A 105 -11.85 3.87 8.18
C LEU A 105 -12.10 2.49 7.55
N ALA A 106 -11.11 1.60 7.63
CA ALA A 106 -11.22 0.24 7.11
C ALA A 106 -12.35 -0.56 7.79
N GLU A 107 -12.44 -0.49 9.11
CA GLU A 107 -13.51 -1.16 9.89
C GLU A 107 -14.90 -0.60 9.56
N GLN A 108 -15.04 0.70 9.30
CA GLN A 108 -16.30 1.30 8.82
C GLN A 108 -16.73 0.74 7.46
N SER A 109 -15.76 0.37 6.62
CA SER A 109 -15.98 -0.28 5.31
C SER A 109 -15.95 -1.81 5.38
N LEU A 110 -16.11 -2.40 6.56
CA LEU A 110 -16.13 -3.85 6.79
C LEU A 110 -14.84 -4.58 6.35
N LEU A 111 -13.71 -3.89 6.41
CA LEU A 111 -12.37 -4.47 6.29
C LEU A 111 -11.69 -4.47 7.66
N PHE A 112 -11.39 -5.65 8.16
CA PHE A 112 -10.86 -5.87 9.49
C PHE A 112 -9.38 -6.21 9.46
N PRO A 113 -8.54 -5.67 10.38
CA PRO A 113 -7.13 -5.95 10.39
C PRO A 113 -6.84 -7.42 10.67
N LEU A 114 -6.09 -8.05 9.76
CA LEU A 114 -5.55 -9.40 9.88
C LEU A 114 -4.17 -9.36 10.53
N LYS A 115 -3.32 -8.42 10.07
CA LYS A 115 -1.95 -8.27 10.54
C LYS A 115 -1.53 -6.80 10.51
N ILE A 116 -0.79 -6.39 11.55
CA ILE A 116 -0.21 -5.06 11.71
C ILE A 116 1.29 -5.25 11.99
N THR A 117 2.15 -4.86 11.04
CA THR A 117 3.60 -4.89 11.24
C THR A 117 4.14 -3.46 11.31
N ARG A 118 4.65 -3.07 12.47
CA ARG A 118 5.21 -1.74 12.71
C ARG A 118 6.68 -1.72 12.37
N VAL A 119 7.11 -0.79 11.52
CA VAL A 119 8.46 -0.78 10.94
C VAL A 119 9.32 0.31 11.56
N LYS A 120 10.50 -0.09 12.04
CA LYS A 120 11.58 0.78 12.51
C LYS A 120 12.79 0.72 11.60
N GLY A 121 13.48 1.85 11.44
CA GLY A 121 14.77 1.88 10.75
C GLY A 121 15.84 1.11 11.51
N THR A 122 15.99 1.39 12.82
CA THR A 122 16.92 0.72 13.73
C THR A 122 16.24 0.45 15.07
N PRO A 123 16.82 -0.37 15.97
CA PRO A 123 16.21 -0.69 17.26
C PRO A 123 15.88 0.53 18.14
N THR A 124 16.63 1.63 17.96
CA THR A 124 16.51 2.84 18.76
C THR A 124 15.68 3.95 18.12
N THR A 125 15.25 3.77 16.87
CA THR A 125 14.42 4.76 16.17
C THR A 125 12.95 4.54 16.47
N GLU A 126 12.17 5.61 16.33
CA GLU A 126 10.71 5.53 16.39
C GLU A 126 10.14 4.73 15.21
N ILE A 127 8.93 4.20 15.39
CA ILE A 127 8.16 3.57 14.32
C ILE A 127 7.85 4.63 13.27
N LYS A 128 8.11 4.33 11.99
CA LYS A 128 7.91 5.27 10.88
C LYS A 128 6.79 4.83 9.94
N ARG A 129 6.56 3.53 9.80
CA ARG A 129 5.60 2.96 8.88
C ARG A 129 4.84 1.83 9.54
N SER A 130 3.62 1.62 9.07
CA SER A 130 2.82 0.44 9.36
C SER A 130 2.52 -0.29 8.05
N LEU A 131 2.79 -1.59 8.04
CA LEU A 131 2.32 -2.51 7.02
C LEU A 131 1.05 -3.14 7.57
N LEU A 132 -0.07 -2.90 6.92
CA LEU A 132 -1.37 -3.37 7.36
C LEU A 132 -1.90 -4.38 6.35
N ALA A 133 -2.45 -5.47 6.82
CA ALA A 133 -3.20 -6.42 6.01
C ALA A 133 -4.62 -6.53 6.58
N PHE A 134 -5.60 -6.44 5.70
CA PHE A 134 -7.03 -6.48 6.02
C PHE A 134 -7.72 -7.63 5.31
N THR A 135 -8.83 -8.07 5.87
CA THR A 135 -9.73 -9.08 5.33
C THR A 135 -11.18 -8.72 5.67
N ARG A 136 -12.15 -9.41 5.05
CA ARG A 136 -13.58 -9.22 5.33
C ARG A 136 -14.05 -9.89 6.63
N VAL A 137 -13.19 -10.67 7.28
CA VAL A 137 -13.53 -11.43 8.49
C VAL A 137 -13.02 -10.70 9.74
N GLU A 138 -13.92 -10.35 10.66
CA GLU A 138 -13.56 -9.76 11.93
C GLU A 138 -12.78 -10.76 12.80
N GLN A 139 -11.60 -10.35 13.28
CA GLN A 139 -10.72 -11.16 14.10
C GLN A 139 -9.74 -10.30 14.90
N THR A 140 -9.07 -10.91 15.86
CA THR A 140 -7.95 -10.26 16.56
C THR A 140 -6.72 -10.25 15.67
N PRO A 141 -6.16 -9.07 15.32
CA PRO A 141 -5.00 -8.98 14.44
C PRO A 141 -3.73 -9.52 15.10
N ILE A 142 -2.85 -10.07 14.29
CA ILE A 142 -1.46 -10.34 14.69
C ILE A 142 -0.69 -9.01 14.63
N ILE A 143 -0.08 -8.63 15.75
CA ILE A 143 0.71 -7.40 15.83
C ILE A 143 2.17 -7.76 16.05
N ASP A 144 3.05 -7.31 15.16
CA ASP A 144 4.48 -7.51 15.25
C ASP A 144 5.29 -6.24 14.88
N GLU A 145 6.61 -6.34 14.99
CA GLU A 145 7.53 -5.26 14.66
C GLU A 145 8.63 -5.78 13.73
N LEU A 146 8.97 -4.98 12.73
CA LEU A 146 10.08 -5.22 11.82
C LEU A 146 11.14 -4.14 11.99
N ILE A 147 12.36 -4.53 12.31
CA ILE A 147 13.54 -3.65 12.34
C ILE A 147 14.34 -3.87 11.07
N ILE A 148 14.61 -2.80 10.30
CA ILE A 148 15.31 -2.91 9.03
C ILE A 148 16.81 -3.16 9.23
N GLU A 149 17.48 -2.32 10.04
CA GLU A 149 18.93 -2.34 10.25
C GLU A 149 19.28 -2.47 11.73
N THR A 150 20.33 -3.21 12.04
CA THR A 150 20.97 -3.22 13.36
C THR A 150 21.96 -2.06 13.50
N ALA A 151 22.64 -1.69 12.41
CA ALA A 151 23.52 -0.55 12.23
C ALA A 151 23.50 -0.13 10.74
N ARG A 152 24.05 1.02 10.41
CA ARG A 152 24.08 1.53 9.04
C ARG A 152 24.61 0.48 8.06
N HIS A 153 23.79 0.12 7.06
CA HIS A 153 24.05 -0.91 6.04
C HIS A 153 24.25 -2.34 6.60
N GLN A 154 23.74 -2.60 7.78
CA GLN A 154 23.70 -3.94 8.36
C GLN A 154 22.24 -4.31 8.63
N TYR A 155 21.64 -5.02 7.70
CA TYR A 155 20.24 -5.43 7.78
C TYR A 155 20.03 -6.54 8.80
N THR A 156 18.84 -6.56 9.39
CA THR A 156 18.43 -7.64 10.29
C THR A 156 18.18 -8.94 9.50
N PRO A 157 18.37 -10.11 10.14
CA PRO A 157 18.05 -11.38 9.49
C PRO A 157 16.60 -11.46 9.02
N GLU A 158 15.68 -10.91 9.80
CA GLU A 158 14.24 -10.87 9.50
C GLU A 158 13.96 -10.05 8.23
N TYR A 159 14.59 -8.88 8.11
CA TYR A 159 14.45 -8.03 6.93
C TYR A 159 15.09 -8.67 5.69
N ILE A 160 16.28 -9.29 5.84
CA ILE A 160 16.94 -10.02 4.76
C ILE A 160 16.04 -11.17 4.27
N GLU A 161 15.47 -11.96 5.17
CA GLU A 161 14.61 -13.09 4.80
C GLU A 161 13.38 -12.65 4.00
N LEU A 162 12.79 -11.51 4.35
CA LEU A 162 11.64 -10.95 3.63
C LEU A 162 11.98 -10.39 2.25
N THR A 163 13.22 -9.94 2.03
CA THR A 163 13.54 -9.10 0.87
C THR A 163 14.60 -9.70 -0.06
N LYS A 164 15.32 -10.76 0.34
CA LYS A 164 16.44 -11.38 -0.41
C LYS A 164 16.08 -11.77 -1.84
N GLU A 165 14.84 -12.16 -2.12
CA GLU A 165 14.38 -12.55 -3.45
C GLU A 165 14.08 -11.36 -4.37
N PHE A 166 14.00 -10.13 -3.80
CA PHE A 166 13.66 -8.92 -4.53
C PHE A 166 14.87 -8.01 -4.79
N TYR A 167 15.92 -8.12 -3.99
CA TYR A 167 17.12 -7.29 -4.14
C TYR A 167 18.24 -8.04 -4.83
N LEU A 168 18.95 -7.34 -5.72
CA LEU A 168 20.10 -7.91 -6.44
C LEU A 168 21.30 -8.20 -5.51
N LYS A 169 21.41 -7.45 -4.43
CA LYS A 169 22.46 -7.59 -3.39
C LYS A 169 21.87 -7.19 -2.06
N MET A 170 22.00 -8.05 -1.11
CA MET A 170 21.72 -7.83 0.31
C MET A 170 22.97 -8.16 1.12
#